data_8e303e61c22e2bb27ac650f2c353abd9
#
_entry.id   8e303e61c22e2bb27ac650f2c353abd9
#
_cell.length_a   1.000
_cell.length_b   1.000
_cell.length_c   1.000
_cell.angle_alpha   90.00
_cell.angle_beta   90.00
_cell.angle_gamma   90.00
#
_symmetry.space_group_name_H-M   'P 1'
#
loop_
_entity.id
_entity.type
_entity.pdbx_description
1 polymer ?
#
loop_
_entity_poly.entity_id
_entity_poly.type
_entity_poly.pdbx_seq_one_letter_code
_entity_poly.pdbx_strand_id
1 'polypeptide(L)'
;KKCVPLPYEFIVRRYLLGSAFDQYKATGFIDNYQLPANLYKGYKLPNLLFTVTTKETEGHDLPLAFTDLEKQLGTFLSQQIRDVSLALFSKMSTLAESKKLVLVDTKFEFGFDGNDLVLIDEVGTPDSSRYWFIEDKEGYVKRIPSHLDKQIFRNYLIDISWDKKSPILIPTYIQKIIRSRYKTVRNMLYDIDYIPDYAFDPNV
;
A
#
# COMPACT_ATOMS: atom_id res chain seq x y z
N LYS A 1 -18.74 15.01 3.91
CA LYS A 1 -18.74 16.08 2.89
C LYS A 1 -18.58 15.49 1.50
N LYS A 2 -19.15 16.16 0.48
CA LYS A 2 -18.97 15.76 -0.92
C LYS A 2 -17.79 16.55 -1.48
N CYS A 3 -16.69 15.88 -1.79
CA CYS A 3 -15.48 16.47 -2.36
C CYS A 3 -15.38 16.19 -3.86
N VAL A 4 -14.61 16.99 -4.58
CA VAL A 4 -14.23 16.73 -5.97
C VAL A 4 -12.91 15.97 -5.96
N PRO A 5 -12.87 14.66 -6.27
CA PRO A 5 -11.65 13.87 -6.21
C PRO A 5 -10.67 14.28 -7.31
N LEU A 6 -9.37 14.23 -7.03
CA LEU A 6 -8.34 14.25 -8.06
C LEU A 6 -8.30 12.87 -8.74
N PRO A 7 -8.08 12.80 -10.06
CA PRO A 7 -8.07 11.54 -10.81
C PRO A 7 -6.71 10.82 -10.72
N TYR A 8 -6.14 10.77 -9.52
CA TYR A 8 -4.81 10.17 -9.28
C TYR A 8 -4.81 9.38 -7.98
N GLU A 9 -3.95 8.35 -7.95
CA GLU A 9 -3.54 7.68 -6.73
C GLU A 9 -2.08 8.04 -6.41
N PHE A 10 -1.82 8.32 -5.14
CA PHE A 10 -0.51 8.75 -4.64
C PHE A 10 0.03 7.68 -3.70
N ILE A 11 1.11 7.01 -4.10
CA ILE A 11 1.62 5.86 -3.36
C ILE A 11 2.96 6.19 -2.75
N VAL A 12 3.08 6.01 -1.43
CA VAL A 12 4.35 6.10 -0.72
C VAL A 12 4.83 4.70 -0.36
N ARG A 13 6.10 4.41 -0.65
CA ARG A 13 6.70 3.09 -0.48
C ARG A 13 7.97 3.15 0.38
N ARG A 14 8.04 2.26 1.35
CA ARG A 14 9.28 2.00 2.13
C ARG A 14 9.97 0.74 1.66
N TYR A 15 9.25 -0.17 0.99
CA TYR A 15 9.77 -1.44 0.53
C TYR A 15 9.40 -1.66 -0.94
N LEU A 16 10.30 -2.35 -1.64
CA LEU A 16 10.18 -2.64 -3.06
C LEU A 16 9.28 -3.85 -3.29
N LEU A 17 7.99 -3.61 -3.58
CA LEU A 17 6.96 -4.64 -3.74
C LEU A 17 5.94 -4.29 -4.81
N GLY A 18 5.17 -5.33 -5.24
CA GLY A 18 4.06 -5.19 -6.19
C GLY A 18 4.52 -4.60 -7.52
N SER A 19 3.68 -3.76 -8.13
CA SER A 19 3.96 -3.13 -9.43
C SER A 19 5.29 -2.40 -9.50
N ALA A 20 5.72 -1.78 -8.39
CA ALA A 20 7.03 -1.12 -8.33
C ALA A 20 8.20 -2.11 -8.46
N PHE A 21 8.10 -3.30 -7.84
CA PHE A 21 9.12 -4.33 -8.03
C PHE A 21 9.11 -4.89 -9.46
N ASP A 22 7.92 -5.08 -10.04
CA ASP A 22 7.77 -5.59 -11.40
C ASP A 22 8.35 -4.58 -12.42
N GLN A 23 8.07 -3.29 -12.24
CA GLN A 23 8.65 -2.21 -13.04
C GLN A 23 10.18 -2.15 -12.90
N TYR A 24 10.68 -2.16 -11.67
CA TYR A 24 12.11 -2.19 -11.38
C TYR A 24 12.80 -3.39 -12.04
N LYS A 25 12.23 -4.59 -11.93
CA LYS A 25 12.79 -5.80 -12.52
C LYS A 25 12.88 -5.73 -14.04
N ALA A 26 11.91 -5.06 -14.66
CA ALA A 26 11.86 -4.90 -16.12
C ALA A 26 12.82 -3.82 -16.63
N THR A 27 13.03 -2.73 -15.88
CA THR A 27 13.67 -1.51 -16.39
C THR A 27 14.87 -1.02 -15.58
N GLY A 28 15.02 -1.46 -14.34
CA GLY A 28 15.97 -0.89 -13.36
C GLY A 28 15.49 0.41 -12.70
N PHE A 29 14.30 0.89 -13.09
CA PHE A 29 13.73 2.15 -12.60
C PHE A 29 12.37 1.93 -11.95
N ILE A 30 11.98 2.87 -11.11
CA ILE A 30 10.60 3.11 -10.69
C ILE A 30 10.30 4.55 -11.03
N ASP A 31 9.38 4.80 -11.97
CA ASP A 31 9.19 6.11 -12.60
C ASP A 31 10.53 6.69 -13.05
N ASN A 32 10.93 7.84 -12.52
CA ASN A 32 12.21 8.48 -12.82
C ASN A 32 13.33 8.13 -11.83
N TYR A 33 13.05 7.24 -10.86
CA TYR A 33 14.04 6.84 -9.85
C TYR A 33 14.86 5.64 -10.34
N GLN A 34 16.12 5.85 -10.64
CA GLN A 34 17.06 4.76 -10.87
C GLN A 34 17.42 4.10 -9.56
N LEU A 35 17.28 2.78 -9.47
CA LEU A 35 17.66 2.00 -8.30
C LEU A 35 18.90 1.16 -8.58
N PRO A 36 19.66 0.81 -7.51
CA PRO A 36 20.78 -0.12 -7.64
C PRO A 36 20.36 -1.45 -8.28
N ALA A 37 21.28 -2.10 -8.99
CA ALA A 37 21.02 -3.41 -9.57
C ALA A 37 20.87 -4.50 -8.48
N ASN A 38 20.20 -5.60 -8.85
CA ASN A 38 20.06 -6.82 -8.03
C ASN A 38 19.32 -6.65 -6.70
N LEU A 39 18.39 -5.68 -6.62
CA LEU A 39 17.51 -5.60 -5.47
C LEU A 39 16.49 -6.75 -5.51
N TYR A 40 16.21 -7.32 -4.34
CA TYR A 40 15.23 -8.41 -4.19
C TYR A 40 13.84 -7.88 -3.82
N LYS A 41 12.82 -8.68 -4.05
CA LYS A 41 11.45 -8.37 -3.65
C LYS A 41 11.35 -8.23 -2.14
N GLY A 42 10.85 -7.09 -1.67
CA GLY A 42 10.80 -6.76 -0.24
C GLY A 42 12.05 -6.01 0.26
N TYR A 43 12.93 -5.57 -0.63
CA TYR A 43 14.08 -4.74 -0.26
C TYR A 43 13.61 -3.43 0.39
N LYS A 44 14.20 -3.08 1.54
CA LYS A 44 13.94 -1.81 2.22
C LYS A 44 14.64 -0.68 1.48
N LEU A 45 13.88 0.25 0.93
CA LEU A 45 14.41 1.42 0.24
C LEU A 45 15.12 2.35 1.24
N PRO A 46 16.26 2.95 0.86
CA PRO A 46 16.99 3.88 1.73
C PRO A 46 16.16 5.12 2.06
N ASN A 47 15.40 5.61 1.09
CA ASN A 47 14.49 6.74 1.23
C ASN A 47 13.05 6.30 0.90
N LEU A 48 12.06 7.06 1.39
CA LEU A 48 10.69 6.89 0.96
C LEU A 48 10.57 7.24 -0.53
N LEU A 49 9.87 6.39 -1.26
CA LEU A 49 9.59 6.62 -2.67
C LEU A 49 8.13 7.07 -2.81
N PHE A 50 7.94 8.21 -3.47
CA PHE A 50 6.61 8.71 -3.84
C PHE A 50 6.38 8.46 -5.33
N THR A 51 5.30 7.80 -5.67
CA THR A 51 4.89 7.48 -7.04
C THR A 51 3.43 7.85 -7.27
N VAL A 52 3.07 8.11 -8.51
CA VAL A 52 1.71 8.49 -8.90
C VAL A 52 1.19 7.54 -9.96
N THR A 53 -0.09 7.22 -9.89
CA THR A 53 -0.82 6.55 -10.98
C THR A 53 -2.05 7.36 -11.36
N THR A 54 -2.43 7.32 -12.63
CA THR A 54 -3.75 7.81 -13.06
C THR A 54 -4.81 6.88 -12.49
N LYS A 55 -6.03 7.40 -12.33
CA LYS A 55 -7.20 6.63 -11.95
C LYS A 55 -8.08 6.48 -13.19
N GLU A 56 -7.89 5.38 -13.90
CA GLU A 56 -8.60 5.13 -15.14
C GLU A 56 -10.03 4.66 -14.85
N THR A 57 -10.98 5.10 -15.68
CA THR A 57 -12.38 4.63 -15.61
C THR A 57 -12.55 3.25 -16.23
N GLU A 58 -11.67 2.90 -17.18
CA GLU A 58 -11.63 1.58 -17.81
C GLU A 58 -10.18 1.11 -17.97
N GLY A 59 -9.90 -0.14 -17.62
CA GLY A 59 -8.57 -0.73 -17.75
C GLY A 59 -7.79 -0.76 -16.45
N HIS A 60 -6.51 -0.42 -16.50
CA HIS A 60 -5.59 -0.39 -15.34
C HIS A 60 -5.02 1.01 -15.17
N ASP A 61 -4.86 1.42 -13.91
CA ASP A 61 -4.15 2.64 -13.56
C ASP A 61 -2.74 2.62 -14.13
N LEU A 62 -2.33 3.72 -14.75
CA LEU A 62 -1.04 3.85 -15.43
C LEU A 62 -0.07 4.67 -14.58
N PRO A 63 1.20 4.27 -14.50
CA PRO A 63 2.23 5.10 -13.86
C PRO A 63 2.28 6.48 -14.50
N LEU A 64 2.36 7.53 -13.68
CA LEU A 64 2.50 8.92 -14.11
C LEU A 64 3.78 9.49 -13.50
N ALA A 65 4.67 10.01 -14.35
CA ALA A 65 5.87 10.68 -13.87
C ALA A 65 5.51 11.95 -13.08
N PHE A 66 6.25 12.21 -12.00
CA PHE A 66 5.98 13.38 -11.16
C PHE A 66 6.05 14.70 -11.93
N THR A 67 6.96 14.81 -12.90
CA THR A 67 7.04 15.97 -13.81
C THR A 67 5.80 16.17 -14.68
N ASP A 68 5.12 15.08 -15.02
CA ASP A 68 3.86 15.19 -15.80
C ASP A 68 2.68 15.53 -14.89
N LEU A 69 2.69 15.07 -13.64
CA LEU A 69 1.76 15.55 -12.62
C LEU A 69 1.91 17.08 -12.41
N GLU A 70 3.16 17.58 -12.32
CA GLU A 70 3.43 19.02 -12.16
C GLU A 70 2.90 19.84 -13.37
N LYS A 71 2.97 19.29 -14.58
CA LYS A 71 2.38 19.94 -15.77
C LYS A 71 0.85 20.00 -15.71
N GLN A 72 0.22 19.00 -15.11
CA GLN A 72 -1.25 18.89 -15.05
C GLN A 72 -1.86 19.66 -13.88
N LEU A 73 -1.26 19.60 -12.69
CA LEU A 73 -1.78 20.21 -11.46
C LEU A 73 -1.05 21.51 -11.06
N GLY A 74 0.06 21.81 -11.70
CA GLY A 74 0.99 22.87 -11.27
C GLY A 74 1.97 22.40 -10.20
N THR A 75 3.17 22.98 -10.19
CA THR A 75 4.28 22.58 -9.30
C THR A 75 3.91 22.70 -7.83
N PHE A 76 3.26 23.80 -7.42
CA PHE A 76 2.93 24.04 -6.02
C PHE A 76 2.03 22.94 -5.43
N LEU A 77 0.91 22.65 -6.10
CA LEU A 77 -0.04 21.63 -5.64
C LEU A 77 0.58 20.24 -5.63
N SER A 78 1.32 19.89 -6.68
CA SER A 78 1.98 18.58 -6.79
C SER A 78 3.00 18.36 -5.67
N GLN A 79 3.80 19.38 -5.35
CA GLN A 79 4.75 19.33 -4.26
C GLN A 79 4.05 19.26 -2.89
N GLN A 80 2.99 20.04 -2.68
CA GLN A 80 2.19 19.97 -1.46
C GLN A 80 1.63 18.56 -1.22
N ILE A 81 1.04 17.94 -2.25
CA ILE A 81 0.51 16.57 -2.17
C ILE A 81 1.62 15.58 -1.82
N ARG A 82 2.77 15.67 -2.49
CA ARG A 82 3.94 14.80 -2.20
C ARG A 82 4.40 14.94 -0.76
N ASP A 83 4.61 16.17 -0.30
CA ASP A 83 5.17 16.43 1.02
C ASP A 83 4.20 16.00 2.14
N VAL A 84 2.90 16.25 1.97
CA VAL A 84 1.85 15.77 2.88
C VAL A 84 1.81 14.24 2.89
N SER A 85 1.86 13.58 1.72
CA SER A 85 1.86 12.11 1.64
C SER A 85 3.06 11.49 2.35
N LEU A 86 4.27 12.04 2.15
CA LEU A 86 5.48 11.57 2.82
C LEU A 86 5.41 11.79 4.35
N ALA A 87 4.89 12.93 4.79
CA ALA A 87 4.71 13.23 6.22
C ALA A 87 3.68 12.30 6.87
N LEU A 88 2.54 12.06 6.22
CA LEU A 88 1.52 11.12 6.67
C LEU A 88 2.10 9.71 6.78
N PHE A 89 2.75 9.23 5.74
CA PHE A 89 3.38 7.90 5.74
C PHE A 89 4.37 7.76 6.91
N SER A 90 5.22 8.77 7.13
CA SER A 90 6.21 8.74 8.21
C SER A 90 5.55 8.61 9.58
N LYS A 91 4.49 9.38 9.85
CA LYS A 91 3.73 9.29 11.10
C LYS A 91 3.05 7.92 11.26
N MET A 92 2.42 7.42 10.20
CA MET A 92 1.76 6.12 10.19
C MET A 92 2.77 4.97 10.39
N SER A 93 3.96 5.05 9.75
CA SER A 93 5.03 4.07 9.92
C SER A 93 5.53 4.01 11.35
N THR A 94 5.74 5.17 11.99
CA THR A 94 6.14 5.24 13.40
C THR A 94 5.09 4.61 14.32
N LEU A 95 3.81 4.93 14.10
CA LEU A 95 2.70 4.32 14.85
C LEU A 95 2.66 2.79 14.64
N ALA A 96 2.74 2.33 13.40
CA ALA A 96 2.73 0.90 13.09
C ALA A 96 3.90 0.16 13.77
N GLU A 97 5.12 0.72 13.70
CA GLU A 97 6.31 0.13 14.34
C GLU A 97 6.15 0.03 15.86
N SER A 98 5.54 1.03 16.52
CA SER A 98 5.23 0.97 17.96
C SER A 98 4.25 -0.16 18.32
N LYS A 99 3.47 -0.62 17.34
CA LYS A 99 2.49 -1.71 17.45
C LYS A 99 2.97 -3.03 16.84
N LYS A 100 4.29 -3.19 16.67
CA LYS A 100 4.91 -4.40 16.08
C LYS A 100 4.44 -4.69 14.65
N LEU A 101 4.05 -3.64 13.93
CA LEU A 101 3.72 -3.69 12.50
C LEU A 101 4.72 -2.89 11.68
N VAL A 102 4.97 -3.33 10.46
CA VAL A 102 5.70 -2.56 9.44
C VAL A 102 4.70 -2.08 8.41
N LEU A 103 4.61 -0.76 8.21
CA LEU A 103 3.93 -0.19 7.06
C LEU A 103 4.86 -0.27 5.85
N VAL A 104 4.50 -1.07 4.87
CA VAL A 104 5.31 -1.37 3.68
C VAL A 104 5.14 -0.29 2.62
N ASP A 105 3.92 -0.04 2.26
CA ASP A 105 3.46 1.03 1.38
C ASP A 105 2.01 1.39 1.68
N THR A 106 1.57 2.53 1.19
CA THR A 106 0.18 2.97 1.29
C THR A 106 -0.18 3.84 0.10
N LYS A 107 -1.45 3.79 -0.27
CA LYS A 107 -2.10 4.65 -1.25
C LYS A 107 -2.84 5.76 -0.54
N PHE A 108 -2.71 6.98 -1.03
CA PHE A 108 -3.50 8.13 -0.64
C PHE A 108 -4.29 8.66 -1.84
N GLU A 109 -5.44 9.23 -1.56
CA GLU A 109 -6.24 9.99 -2.52
C GLU A 109 -6.54 11.38 -1.95
N PHE A 110 -6.57 12.36 -2.81
CA PHE A 110 -6.87 13.74 -2.46
C PHE A 110 -7.99 14.28 -3.34
N GLY A 111 -8.66 15.28 -2.82
CA GLY A 111 -9.72 15.99 -3.53
C GLY A 111 -9.87 17.41 -2.99
N PHE A 112 -10.83 18.14 -3.54
CA PHE A 112 -11.14 19.50 -3.12
C PHE A 112 -12.50 19.58 -2.44
N ASP A 113 -12.54 20.27 -1.30
CA ASP A 113 -13.76 20.78 -0.64
C ASP A 113 -13.74 22.31 -0.80
N GLY A 114 -14.41 22.82 -1.84
CA GLY A 114 -14.21 24.20 -2.26
C GLY A 114 -12.78 24.41 -2.76
N ASN A 115 -12.04 25.28 -2.10
CA ASN A 115 -10.63 25.57 -2.43
C ASN A 115 -9.63 24.78 -1.56
N ASP A 116 -10.10 24.03 -0.58
CA ASP A 116 -9.24 23.31 0.36
C ASP A 116 -8.88 21.93 -0.19
N LEU A 117 -7.58 21.65 -0.24
CA LEU A 117 -7.08 20.31 -0.51
C LEU A 117 -7.36 19.42 0.70
N VAL A 118 -8.07 18.33 0.50
CA VAL A 118 -8.44 17.39 1.57
C VAL A 118 -8.01 15.97 1.21
N LEU A 119 -7.58 15.23 2.23
CA LEU A 119 -7.35 13.79 2.13
C LEU A 119 -8.70 13.09 2.09
N ILE A 120 -8.90 12.25 1.11
CA ILE A 120 -10.15 11.50 0.89
C ILE A 120 -9.85 10.00 0.82
N ASP A 121 -10.92 9.22 0.67
CA ASP A 121 -10.85 7.77 0.64
C ASP A 121 -10.32 7.17 1.95
N GLU A 122 -9.98 5.91 1.95
CA GLU A 122 -9.45 5.19 3.10
C GLU A 122 -7.97 5.47 3.34
N VAL A 123 -7.58 5.64 4.60
CA VAL A 123 -6.20 5.95 4.98
C VAL A 123 -5.67 4.91 5.95
N GLY A 124 -4.59 4.25 5.56
CA GLY A 124 -3.90 3.30 6.44
C GLY A 124 -4.68 2.00 6.72
N THR A 125 -5.75 1.74 6.01
CA THR A 125 -6.46 0.47 6.11
C THR A 125 -5.69 -0.64 5.40
N PRO A 126 -5.89 -1.92 5.75
CA PRO A 126 -5.29 -3.02 5.00
C PRO A 126 -5.75 -3.12 3.55
N ASP A 127 -6.75 -2.34 3.14
CA ASP A 127 -7.20 -2.23 1.76
C ASP A 127 -6.34 -1.28 0.93
N SER A 128 -5.97 -0.12 1.51
CA SER A 128 -5.09 0.88 0.89
C SER A 128 -3.61 0.68 1.20
N SER A 129 -3.25 -0.19 2.16
CA SER A 129 -1.91 -0.30 2.72
C SER A 129 -1.48 -1.75 2.88
N ARG A 130 -0.17 -2.00 2.79
CA ARG A 130 0.43 -3.29 3.12
C ARG A 130 1.09 -3.23 4.48
N TYR A 131 0.83 -4.24 5.29
CA TYR A 131 1.42 -4.40 6.62
C TYR A 131 2.11 -5.75 6.74
N TRP A 132 3.28 -5.75 7.44
CA TRP A 132 3.98 -6.95 7.88
C TRP A 132 4.09 -6.98 9.39
N PHE A 133 4.31 -8.16 9.96
CA PHE A 133 4.66 -8.29 11.37
C PHE A 133 6.14 -7.99 11.62
N ILE A 134 6.42 -7.50 12.83
CA ILE A 134 7.76 -7.48 13.40
C ILE A 134 7.82 -8.62 14.43
N GLU A 135 8.66 -9.62 14.17
CA GLU A 135 9.05 -10.58 15.20
C GLU A 135 10.36 -10.11 15.83
N ASP A 136 10.35 -9.99 17.15
CA ASP A 136 11.54 -9.77 17.96
C ASP A 136 11.78 -11.04 18.79
N LYS A 137 12.75 -11.84 18.34
CA LYS A 137 13.18 -13.04 19.06
C LYS A 137 14.63 -12.86 19.46
N GLU A 138 14.90 -12.81 20.76
CA GLU A 138 16.25 -12.78 21.32
C GLU A 138 17.15 -11.67 20.79
N GLY A 139 16.59 -10.47 20.55
CA GLY A 139 17.31 -9.31 20.01
C GLY A 139 17.50 -9.34 18.49
N TYR A 140 16.96 -10.33 17.80
CA TYR A 140 16.93 -10.38 16.35
C TYR A 140 15.57 -9.95 15.81
N VAL A 141 15.51 -8.75 15.25
CA VAL A 141 14.28 -8.21 14.66
C VAL A 141 14.09 -8.77 13.24
N LYS A 142 13.15 -9.68 13.08
CA LYS A 142 12.75 -10.22 11.79
C LYS A 142 11.46 -9.54 11.31
N ARG A 143 11.50 -8.98 10.11
CA ARG A 143 10.30 -8.50 9.43
C ARG A 143 9.73 -9.64 8.58
N ILE A 144 8.53 -10.09 8.93
CA ILE A 144 7.89 -11.21 8.24
C ILE A 144 6.88 -10.64 7.24
N PRO A 145 7.04 -10.94 5.93
CA PRO A 145 6.02 -10.65 4.93
C PRO A 145 4.78 -11.51 5.20
N SER A 146 3.88 -11.02 6.03
CA SER A 146 2.74 -11.78 6.55
C SER A 146 1.42 -11.50 5.80
N HIS A 147 1.48 -10.76 4.70
CA HIS A 147 0.32 -10.44 3.85
C HIS A 147 -0.94 -10.11 4.67
N LEU A 148 -0.83 -9.09 5.56
CA LEU A 148 -1.96 -8.63 6.36
C LEU A 148 -2.98 -7.79 5.57
N ASP A 149 -2.83 -7.79 4.26
CA ASP A 149 -3.59 -7.02 3.27
C ASP A 149 -4.36 -7.94 2.30
N LYS A 150 -4.82 -7.37 1.18
CA LYS A 150 -5.52 -8.15 0.13
C LYS A 150 -4.61 -9.09 -0.70
N GLN A 151 -3.33 -9.25 -0.37
CA GLN A 151 -2.43 -10.10 -1.19
C GLN A 151 -2.90 -11.56 -1.22
N ILE A 152 -3.49 -12.05 -0.13
CA ILE A 152 -4.07 -13.39 -0.11
C ILE A 152 -5.20 -13.57 -1.14
N PHE A 153 -6.01 -12.53 -1.31
CA PHE A 153 -7.06 -12.54 -2.34
C PHE A 153 -6.45 -12.50 -3.74
N ARG A 154 -5.42 -11.69 -3.95
CA ARG A 154 -4.70 -11.66 -5.23
C ARG A 154 -4.04 -13.00 -5.54
N ASN A 155 -3.44 -13.64 -4.55
CA ASN A 155 -2.86 -14.99 -4.72
C ASN A 155 -3.95 -15.99 -5.13
N TYR A 156 -5.09 -15.99 -4.43
CA TYR A 156 -6.23 -16.84 -4.80
C TYR A 156 -6.68 -16.61 -6.25
N LEU A 157 -6.77 -15.36 -6.71
CA LEU A 157 -7.13 -15.06 -8.10
C LEU A 157 -6.11 -15.58 -9.12
N ILE A 158 -4.82 -15.54 -8.77
CA ILE A 158 -3.74 -16.11 -9.57
C ILE A 158 -3.86 -17.64 -9.62
N ASP A 159 -4.07 -18.27 -8.47
CA ASP A 159 -4.14 -19.74 -8.35
C ASP A 159 -5.28 -20.33 -9.16
N ILE A 160 -6.44 -19.65 -9.21
CA ILE A 160 -7.57 -20.06 -10.07
C ILE A 160 -7.45 -19.58 -11.52
N SER A 161 -6.34 -18.92 -11.88
CA SER A 161 -6.12 -18.37 -13.24
C SER A 161 -7.27 -17.47 -13.70
N TRP A 162 -7.78 -16.59 -12.80
CA TRP A 162 -8.92 -15.74 -13.10
C TRP A 162 -8.67 -14.82 -14.30
N ASP A 163 -9.62 -14.79 -15.22
CA ASP A 163 -9.57 -14.05 -16.49
C ASP A 163 -9.70 -12.52 -16.33
N LYS A 164 -9.87 -12.02 -15.11
CA LYS A 164 -10.09 -10.60 -14.73
C LYS A 164 -11.41 -10.00 -15.27
N LYS A 165 -12.32 -10.82 -15.79
CA LYS A 165 -13.59 -10.37 -16.38
C LYS A 165 -14.81 -11.11 -15.82
N SER A 166 -14.71 -12.42 -15.70
CA SER A 166 -15.84 -13.24 -15.24
C SER A 166 -16.17 -12.97 -13.78
N PRO A 167 -17.45 -12.86 -13.42
CA PRO A 167 -17.86 -12.80 -12.01
C PRO A 167 -17.36 -14.05 -11.27
N ILE A 168 -16.80 -13.85 -10.08
CA ILE A 168 -16.34 -14.95 -9.23
C ILE A 168 -17.05 -14.92 -7.88
N LEU A 169 -17.32 -16.10 -7.36
CA LEU A 169 -17.75 -16.25 -5.98
C LEU A 169 -16.51 -16.47 -5.10
N ILE A 170 -16.25 -15.51 -4.20
CA ILE A 170 -15.13 -15.64 -3.28
C ILE A 170 -15.45 -16.72 -2.23
N PRO A 171 -14.64 -17.79 -2.10
CA PRO A 171 -14.89 -18.84 -1.11
C PRO A 171 -14.95 -18.30 0.30
N THR A 172 -15.82 -18.89 1.13
CA THR A 172 -16.02 -18.44 2.51
C THR A 172 -14.74 -18.48 3.34
N TYR A 173 -13.83 -19.43 3.09
CA TYR A 173 -12.57 -19.51 3.81
C TYR A 173 -11.66 -18.31 3.48
N ILE A 174 -11.57 -17.89 2.21
CA ILE A 174 -10.83 -16.68 1.79
C ILE A 174 -11.41 -15.43 2.48
N GLN A 175 -12.75 -15.28 2.45
CA GLN A 175 -13.42 -14.16 3.12
C GLN A 175 -13.10 -14.12 4.63
N LYS A 176 -13.12 -15.28 5.31
CA LYS A 176 -12.79 -15.39 6.73
C LYS A 176 -11.34 -14.99 7.00
N ILE A 177 -10.38 -15.44 6.17
CA ILE A 177 -8.96 -15.10 6.32
C ILE A 177 -8.74 -13.59 6.14
N ILE A 178 -9.28 -12.98 5.09
CA ILE A 178 -9.16 -11.53 4.86
C ILE A 178 -9.74 -10.77 6.05
N ARG A 179 -10.94 -11.13 6.50
CA ARG A 179 -11.60 -10.49 7.64
C ARG A 179 -10.78 -10.59 8.92
N SER A 180 -10.19 -11.77 9.20
CA SER A 180 -9.33 -11.98 10.35
C SER A 180 -8.10 -11.07 10.29
N ARG A 181 -7.42 -11.01 9.14
CA ARG A 181 -6.23 -10.18 8.95
C ARG A 181 -6.51 -8.68 9.10
N TYR A 182 -7.61 -8.19 8.52
CA TYR A 182 -8.02 -6.80 8.68
C TYR A 182 -8.34 -6.47 10.14
N LYS A 183 -9.03 -7.36 10.86
CA LYS A 183 -9.26 -7.23 12.30
C LYS A 183 -7.95 -7.20 13.08
N THR A 184 -6.98 -8.05 12.73
CA THR A 184 -5.66 -8.08 13.38
C THR A 184 -4.97 -6.74 13.27
N VAL A 185 -4.83 -6.18 12.07
CA VAL A 185 -4.21 -4.86 11.88
C VAL A 185 -4.94 -3.79 12.68
N ARG A 186 -6.28 -3.73 12.58
CA ARG A 186 -7.08 -2.78 13.34
C ARG A 186 -6.83 -2.90 14.83
N ASN A 187 -6.87 -4.11 15.37
CA ASN A 187 -6.75 -4.34 16.81
C ASN A 187 -5.35 -3.99 17.33
N MET A 188 -4.32 -4.30 16.56
CA MET A 188 -2.95 -3.90 16.90
C MET A 188 -2.77 -2.38 16.89
N LEU A 189 -3.30 -1.69 15.87
CA LEU A 189 -3.17 -0.23 15.76
C LEU A 189 -3.93 0.53 16.86
N TYR A 190 -5.04 -0.03 17.36
CA TYR A 190 -5.92 0.62 18.35
C TYR A 190 -5.83 -0.01 19.75
N ASP A 191 -4.84 -0.90 20.02
CA ASP A 191 -4.67 -1.59 21.31
C ASP A 191 -5.96 -2.30 21.79
N ILE A 192 -6.69 -2.90 20.87
CA ILE A 192 -7.90 -3.66 21.19
C ILE A 192 -7.45 -5.09 21.54
N ASP A 193 -7.73 -5.56 22.75
CA ASP A 193 -7.50 -6.93 23.16
C ASP A 193 -8.23 -7.88 22.21
N TYR A 194 -7.48 -8.70 21.50
CA TYR A 194 -8.01 -9.60 20.50
C TYR A 194 -7.28 -10.94 20.58
N ILE A 195 -8.06 -11.98 20.80
CA ILE A 195 -7.61 -13.36 20.59
C ILE A 195 -7.99 -13.70 19.14
N PRO A 196 -7.04 -14.01 18.25
CA PRO A 196 -7.36 -14.42 16.89
C PRO A 196 -8.24 -15.67 16.90
N ASP A 197 -9.36 -15.66 16.17
CA ASP A 197 -10.24 -16.82 16.03
C ASP A 197 -9.55 -18.00 15.29
N TYR A 198 -8.36 -17.76 14.76
CA TYR A 198 -7.55 -18.75 14.03
C TYR A 198 -6.10 -18.61 14.44
N ALA A 199 -5.46 -19.75 14.75
CA ALA A 199 -4.01 -19.79 14.89
C ALA A 199 -3.40 -19.30 13.55
N PHE A 200 -2.49 -18.34 13.64
CA PHE A 200 -1.79 -17.83 12.49
C PHE A 200 -0.89 -18.94 11.93
N ASP A 201 -1.25 -19.47 10.77
CA ASP A 201 -0.35 -20.34 10.00
C ASP A 201 0.48 -19.44 9.07
N PRO A 202 1.79 -19.28 9.34
CA PRO A 202 2.67 -18.46 8.51
C PRO A 202 2.88 -19.03 7.09
N ASN A 203 2.43 -20.28 6.82
CA ASN A 203 2.63 -20.96 5.55
C ASN A 203 1.40 -20.92 4.63
N VAL A 204 0.30 -20.29 5.04
CA VAL A 204 -0.93 -20.12 4.27
C VAL A 204 -1.02 -18.73 3.65
#